data_acab17f95e8d9e6197eaa015d1b61afe
#
_entry.id   acab17f95e8d9e6197eaa015d1b61afe
#
_cell.length_a   1.000
_cell.length_b   1.000
_cell.length_c   1.000
_cell.angle_alpha   90.00
_cell.angle_beta   90.00
_cell.angle_gamma   90.00
#
_symmetry.space_group_name_H-M   'P 1'
#
loop_
_entity.id
_entity.type
_entity.pdbx_description
1 polymer ?
#
loop_
_entity_poly.entity_id
_entity_poly.type
_entity_poly.pdbx_seq_one_letter_code
_entity_poly.pdbx_strand_id
1 'polypeptide(L)'
;MKSFFRGVLVAAAIWTTACGSRTTPPPPIPATEHEHHAPHGGTLVGLGSEFAHVELVLDSAGGSLTAYVLDGDAEESVRIKQPFLSLAIRNTPTGAIEHLELAARADVLTGETVGDTSEFSVTSPSLGGRSALKGSIDDITVKGEEFRGVPF
;
A
#
# COMPACT_ATOMS: atom_id res chain seq x y z
N MET A 1 24.85 -60.85 72.91
CA MET A 1 24.29 -60.94 71.52
C MET A 1 24.11 -59.53 71.04
N LYS A 2 24.64 -59.22 69.82
CA LYS A 2 24.98 -57.89 69.30
C LYS A 2 23.76 -57.16 68.71
N SER A 3 23.44 -56.01 69.27
CA SER A 3 22.40 -55.14 68.78
C SER A 3 23.01 -54.10 67.80
N PHE A 4 22.57 -54.06 66.54
CA PHE A 4 23.02 -53.11 65.52
C PHE A 4 21.97 -51.99 65.46
N PHE A 5 22.37 -50.80 65.84
CA PHE A 5 21.67 -49.56 65.63
C PHE A 5 21.91 -49.09 64.20
N ARG A 6 20.90 -49.01 63.39
CA ARG A 6 20.95 -48.36 62.05
C ARG A 6 20.40 -46.94 62.17
N GLY A 7 21.27 -45.98 62.11
CA GLY A 7 20.93 -44.59 62.01
C GLY A 7 20.36 -44.25 60.62
N VAL A 8 19.20 -43.62 60.61
CA VAL A 8 18.56 -43.09 59.39
C VAL A 8 18.94 -41.59 59.28
N LEU A 9 19.73 -41.25 58.27
CA LEU A 9 20.06 -39.88 57.89
C LEU A 9 18.90 -39.32 57.04
N VAL A 10 18.16 -38.37 57.57
CA VAL A 10 17.17 -37.63 56.83
C VAL A 10 17.86 -36.43 56.17
N ALA A 11 18.06 -36.47 54.86
CA ALA A 11 18.55 -35.36 54.09
C ALA A 11 17.37 -34.43 53.76
N ALA A 12 17.37 -33.22 54.36
CA ALA A 12 16.41 -32.18 54.03
C ALA A 12 16.82 -31.47 52.70
N ALA A 13 16.11 -31.71 51.62
CA ALA A 13 16.29 -31.01 50.38
C ALA A 13 15.59 -29.63 50.43
N ILE A 14 16.39 -28.58 50.45
CA ILE A 14 15.92 -27.19 50.35
C ILE A 14 15.65 -26.87 48.90
N TRP A 15 14.38 -26.78 48.53
CA TRP A 15 13.98 -26.30 47.19
C TRP A 15 13.94 -24.78 47.22
N THR A 16 14.89 -24.13 46.54
CA THR A 16 14.89 -22.69 46.26
C THR A 16 14.02 -22.43 45.05
N THR A 17 12.83 -21.93 45.26
CA THR A 17 11.95 -21.40 44.19
C THR A 17 12.52 -20.08 43.72
N ALA A 18 13.21 -20.11 42.59
CA ALA A 18 13.61 -18.91 41.83
C ALA A 18 12.37 -18.33 41.16
N CYS A 19 11.81 -17.25 41.70
CA CYS A 19 10.82 -16.40 41.02
C CYS A 19 11.52 -15.68 39.86
N GLY A 20 11.51 -16.26 38.69
CA GLY A 20 11.89 -15.59 37.45
C GLY A 20 10.77 -14.60 37.04
N SER A 21 10.99 -13.31 37.28
CA SER A 21 10.13 -12.26 36.70
C SER A 21 10.19 -12.34 35.20
N ARG A 22 9.14 -12.88 34.57
CA ARG A 22 8.97 -12.79 33.11
C ARG A 22 8.63 -11.35 32.78
N THR A 23 9.61 -10.60 32.32
CA THR A 23 9.38 -9.30 31.71
C THR A 23 8.63 -9.54 30.41
N THR A 24 7.32 -9.31 30.41
CA THR A 24 6.51 -9.30 29.19
C THR A 24 7.02 -8.15 28.31
N PRO A 25 7.39 -8.37 27.04
CA PRO A 25 7.73 -7.27 26.13
C PRO A 25 6.57 -6.29 26.08
N PRO A 26 6.83 -4.98 26.00
CA PRO A 26 5.76 -4.01 25.82
C PRO A 26 4.99 -4.35 24.52
N PRO A 27 3.65 -4.11 24.51
CA PRO A 27 2.88 -4.31 23.30
C PRO A 27 3.46 -3.44 22.18
N PRO A 28 3.47 -3.93 20.91
CA PRO A 28 3.90 -3.12 19.78
C PRO A 28 3.08 -1.83 19.77
N ILE A 29 3.77 -0.70 19.69
CA ILE A 29 3.13 0.61 19.49
C ILE A 29 2.39 0.50 18.17
N PRO A 30 1.07 0.78 18.09
CA PRO A 30 0.37 0.84 16.81
C PRO A 30 1.14 1.82 15.92
N ALA A 31 1.53 1.39 14.73
CA ALA A 31 2.00 2.32 13.72
C ALA A 31 0.86 3.34 13.54
N THR A 32 1.15 4.61 13.75
CA THR A 32 0.22 5.69 13.43
C THR A 32 0.03 5.58 11.91
N GLU A 33 -1.14 5.12 11.46
CA GLU A 33 -1.53 5.29 10.06
C GLU A 33 -1.55 6.79 9.82
N HIS A 34 -0.61 7.27 9.03
CA HIS A 34 -0.61 8.64 8.55
C HIS A 34 -1.72 8.73 7.51
N GLU A 35 -2.74 9.54 7.79
CA GLU A 35 -3.82 9.79 6.84
C GLU A 35 -3.31 10.75 5.77
N HIS A 36 -2.98 10.23 4.59
CA HIS A 36 -2.59 11.04 3.45
C HIS A 36 -3.82 11.65 2.79
N HIS A 37 -3.73 12.94 2.44
CA HIS A 37 -4.77 13.62 1.69
C HIS A 37 -4.50 13.54 0.19
N ALA A 38 -5.54 13.22 -0.58
CA ALA A 38 -5.51 13.25 -2.03
C ALA A 38 -5.49 14.70 -2.53
N PRO A 39 -4.39 15.22 -3.11
CA PRO A 39 -4.26 16.64 -3.51
C PRO A 39 -5.31 17.10 -4.52
N HIS A 40 -5.79 16.19 -5.38
CA HIS A 40 -6.77 16.48 -6.43
C HIS A 40 -8.18 15.96 -6.09
N GLY A 41 -8.39 15.45 -4.86
CA GLY A 41 -9.69 14.95 -4.39
C GLY A 41 -10.08 13.59 -4.97
N GLY A 42 -9.11 12.83 -5.48
CA GLY A 42 -9.27 11.49 -6.01
C GLY A 42 -9.15 10.38 -4.98
N THR A 43 -8.94 9.16 -5.46
CA THR A 43 -8.64 7.99 -4.63
C THR A 43 -7.15 7.74 -4.61
N LEU A 44 -6.54 7.75 -3.43
CA LEU A 44 -5.12 7.39 -3.26
C LEU A 44 -4.95 5.87 -3.27
N VAL A 45 -3.97 5.42 -4.05
CA VAL A 45 -3.55 4.02 -4.18
C VAL A 45 -2.10 3.94 -3.74
N GLY A 46 -1.84 3.31 -2.61
CA GLY A 46 -0.47 3.16 -2.08
C GLY A 46 0.34 2.14 -2.87
N LEU A 47 1.58 2.49 -3.17
CA LEU A 47 2.57 1.62 -3.80
C LEU A 47 3.56 1.14 -2.73
N GLY A 48 3.60 -0.18 -2.50
CA GLY A 48 4.42 -0.76 -1.44
C GLY A 48 3.99 -0.31 -0.04
N SER A 49 4.94 -0.14 0.85
CA SER A 49 4.69 0.42 2.19
C SER A 49 4.95 1.93 2.14
N GLU A 50 4.00 2.70 1.56
CA GLU A 50 4.09 4.16 1.43
C GLU A 50 5.32 4.66 0.65
N PHE A 51 5.81 3.86 -0.30
CA PHE A 51 6.95 4.24 -1.14
C PHE A 51 6.60 5.37 -2.11
N ALA A 52 5.40 5.31 -2.67
CA ALA A 52 4.77 6.30 -3.54
C ALA A 52 3.26 6.08 -3.55
N HIS A 53 2.52 7.01 -4.14
CA HIS A 53 1.08 6.91 -4.33
C HIS A 53 0.70 7.15 -5.80
N VAL A 54 -0.43 6.59 -6.20
CA VAL A 54 -1.13 6.99 -7.43
C VAL A 54 -2.49 7.53 -7.02
N GLU A 55 -2.76 8.80 -7.31
CA GLU A 55 -4.08 9.37 -7.12
C GLU A 55 -4.91 9.21 -8.40
N LEU A 56 -6.07 8.56 -8.28
CA LEU A 56 -7.00 8.33 -9.38
C LEU A 56 -8.18 9.31 -9.28
N VAL A 57 -8.27 10.24 -10.21
CA VAL A 57 -9.33 11.26 -10.27
C VAL A 57 -10.29 10.91 -11.38
N LEU A 58 -11.52 10.52 -11.02
CA LEU A 58 -12.59 10.17 -11.95
C LEU A 58 -13.51 11.38 -12.19
N ASP A 59 -13.57 11.85 -13.42
CA ASP A 59 -14.65 12.71 -13.90
C ASP A 59 -15.74 11.85 -14.55
N SER A 60 -16.74 11.48 -13.78
CA SER A 60 -17.85 10.66 -14.26
C SER A 60 -18.77 11.39 -15.23
N ALA A 61 -18.81 12.73 -15.23
CA ALA A 61 -19.60 13.53 -16.15
C ALA A 61 -18.93 13.61 -17.52
N GLY A 62 -17.63 13.85 -17.54
CA GLY A 62 -16.81 13.87 -18.76
C GLY A 62 -16.38 12.49 -19.26
N GLY A 63 -16.56 11.44 -18.45
CA GLY A 63 -16.08 10.09 -18.78
C GLY A 63 -14.58 10.01 -18.88
N SER A 64 -13.84 10.74 -18.01
CA SER A 64 -12.40 10.75 -18.00
C SER A 64 -11.82 10.27 -16.67
N LEU A 65 -10.62 9.72 -16.72
CA LEU A 65 -9.83 9.31 -15.58
C LEU A 65 -8.43 9.89 -15.72
N THR A 66 -7.99 10.57 -14.67
CA THR A 66 -6.62 11.08 -14.56
C THR A 66 -5.91 10.37 -13.40
N ALA A 67 -4.69 9.97 -13.62
CA ALA A 67 -3.80 9.41 -12.60
C ALA A 67 -2.63 10.36 -12.37
N TYR A 68 -2.38 10.70 -11.10
CA TYR A 68 -1.22 11.47 -10.69
C TYR A 68 -0.29 10.57 -9.87
N VAL A 69 0.99 10.55 -10.23
CA VAL A 69 2.01 9.82 -9.46
C VAL A 69 2.61 10.77 -8.44
N LEU A 70 2.53 10.38 -7.18
CA LEU A 70 2.92 11.17 -6.02
C LEU A 70 4.00 10.44 -5.21
N ASP A 71 4.70 11.18 -4.37
CA ASP A 71 5.67 10.62 -3.43
C ASP A 71 5.02 9.82 -2.28
N GLY A 72 5.84 9.39 -1.32
CA GLY A 72 5.37 8.60 -0.18
C GLY A 72 4.43 9.34 0.75
N ASP A 73 4.53 10.65 0.82
CA ASP A 73 3.67 11.51 1.66
C ASP A 73 2.41 11.99 0.89
N ALA A 74 2.29 11.63 -0.39
CA ALA A 74 1.22 12.06 -1.31
C ALA A 74 1.13 13.59 -1.49
N GLU A 75 2.24 14.29 -1.37
CA GLU A 75 2.31 15.75 -1.45
C GLU A 75 2.95 16.23 -2.75
N GLU A 76 4.04 15.58 -3.19
CA GLU A 76 4.82 16.00 -4.34
C GLU A 76 4.66 15.08 -5.54
N SER A 77 4.57 15.68 -6.73
CA SER A 77 4.51 14.94 -8.00
C SER A 77 5.82 14.21 -8.29
N VAL A 78 5.74 12.96 -8.68
CA VAL A 78 6.88 12.13 -9.07
C VAL A 78 6.79 11.76 -10.54
N ARG A 79 7.74 12.24 -11.34
CA ARG A 79 7.79 11.94 -12.78
C ARG A 79 8.31 10.54 -13.02
N ILE A 80 7.66 9.84 -13.95
CA ILE A 80 8.05 8.51 -14.39
C ILE A 80 8.22 8.46 -15.90
N LYS A 81 8.89 7.40 -16.38
CA LYS A 81 9.28 7.28 -17.78
C LYS A 81 8.26 6.53 -18.67
N GLN A 82 7.24 5.93 -18.04
CA GLN A 82 6.26 5.16 -18.79
C GLN A 82 5.45 6.08 -19.74
N PRO A 83 5.19 5.65 -20.98
CA PRO A 83 4.39 6.42 -21.92
C PRO A 83 2.88 6.30 -21.64
N PHE A 84 2.48 5.29 -20.87
CA PHE A 84 1.10 5.05 -20.43
C PHE A 84 1.08 4.25 -19.13
N LEU A 85 -0.03 4.35 -18.39
CA LEU A 85 -0.38 3.46 -17.28
C LEU A 85 -1.51 2.55 -17.71
N SER A 86 -1.37 1.24 -17.49
CA SER A 86 -2.41 0.25 -17.72
C SER A 86 -3.18 -0.06 -16.44
N LEU A 87 -4.51 0.02 -16.52
CA LEU A 87 -5.41 -0.28 -15.42
C LEU A 87 -6.39 -1.38 -15.83
N ALA A 88 -6.56 -2.38 -14.99
CA ALA A 88 -7.63 -3.37 -15.10
C ALA A 88 -8.81 -2.93 -14.24
N ILE A 89 -9.88 -2.44 -14.85
CA ILE A 89 -11.07 -1.93 -14.14
C ILE A 89 -12.16 -2.98 -14.16
N ARG A 90 -12.74 -3.24 -12.98
CA ARG A 90 -13.88 -4.14 -12.84
C ARG A 90 -15.19 -3.43 -13.09
N ASN A 91 -15.96 -3.93 -14.02
CA ASN A 91 -17.34 -3.48 -14.25
C ASN A 91 -18.26 -4.10 -13.20
N THR A 92 -18.84 -3.27 -12.35
CA THR A 92 -19.61 -3.71 -11.18
C THR A 92 -20.86 -4.54 -11.53
N PRO A 93 -21.66 -4.23 -12.57
CA PRO A 93 -22.83 -5.04 -12.88
C PRO A 93 -22.49 -6.42 -13.44
N THR A 94 -21.44 -6.54 -14.24
CA THR A 94 -21.13 -7.76 -15.00
C THR A 94 -19.96 -8.54 -14.42
N GLY A 95 -19.14 -7.92 -13.57
CA GLY A 95 -17.87 -8.47 -13.10
C GLY A 95 -16.79 -8.54 -14.18
N ALA A 96 -17.07 -8.10 -15.41
CA ALA A 96 -16.09 -8.09 -16.50
C ALA A 96 -14.91 -7.16 -16.18
N ILE A 97 -13.73 -7.56 -16.64
CA ILE A 97 -12.52 -6.72 -16.56
C ILE A 97 -12.38 -5.96 -17.89
N GLU A 98 -12.17 -4.68 -17.79
CA GLU A 98 -11.84 -3.77 -18.87
C GLU A 98 -10.44 -3.21 -18.63
N HIS A 99 -9.58 -3.25 -19.65
CA HIS A 99 -8.26 -2.62 -19.58
C HIS A 99 -8.31 -1.24 -20.19
N LEU A 100 -7.83 -0.26 -19.44
CA LEU A 100 -7.69 1.13 -19.86
C LEU A 100 -6.21 1.51 -19.86
N GLU A 101 -5.77 2.14 -20.96
CA GLU A 101 -4.45 2.74 -21.04
C GLU A 101 -4.56 4.26 -20.89
N LEU A 102 -4.04 4.78 -19.80
CA LEU A 102 -3.95 6.21 -19.54
C LEU A 102 -2.66 6.74 -20.18
N ALA A 103 -2.80 7.58 -21.18
CA ALA A 103 -1.65 8.16 -21.87
C ALA A 103 -0.94 9.21 -21.02
N ALA A 104 0.38 9.22 -21.08
CA ALA A 104 1.23 10.25 -20.46
C ALA A 104 0.86 11.65 -20.98
N ARG A 105 0.76 12.61 -20.08
CA ARG A 105 0.45 14.01 -20.40
C ARG A 105 1.72 14.84 -20.39
N ALA A 106 1.81 15.74 -21.36
CA ALA A 106 2.85 16.77 -21.37
C ALA A 106 2.25 18.07 -20.82
N ASP A 107 3.00 18.75 -19.98
CA ASP A 107 2.64 20.07 -19.48
C ASP A 107 3.80 21.05 -19.66
N VAL A 108 3.56 22.08 -20.45
CA VAL A 108 4.57 23.12 -20.74
C VAL A 108 4.89 24.01 -19.55
N LEU A 109 3.97 24.12 -18.57
CA LEU A 109 4.17 24.94 -17.38
C LEU A 109 5.11 24.27 -16.40
N THR A 110 4.99 22.94 -16.26
CA THR A 110 5.86 22.14 -15.40
C THR A 110 7.07 21.60 -16.15
N GLY A 111 7.07 21.68 -17.50
CA GLY A 111 8.10 21.11 -18.37
C GLY A 111 8.02 19.60 -18.49
N GLU A 112 6.86 19.00 -18.19
CA GLU A 112 6.65 17.56 -18.35
C GLU A 112 6.47 17.17 -19.80
N THR A 113 6.96 15.99 -20.15
CA THR A 113 6.88 15.42 -21.49
C THR A 113 6.53 13.93 -21.43
N VAL A 114 6.11 13.35 -22.56
CA VAL A 114 5.94 11.90 -22.64
C VAL A 114 7.28 11.21 -22.35
N GLY A 115 7.32 10.34 -21.35
CA GLY A 115 8.55 9.72 -20.85
C GLY A 115 9.25 10.48 -19.71
N ASP A 116 8.66 11.59 -19.25
CA ASP A 116 9.07 12.33 -18.04
C ASP A 116 7.88 13.13 -17.54
N THR A 117 6.88 12.43 -16.99
CA THR A 117 5.63 13.03 -16.48
C THR A 117 5.11 12.31 -15.24
N SER A 118 4.38 13.05 -14.43
CA SER A 118 3.64 12.55 -13.28
C SER A 118 2.14 12.37 -13.57
N GLU A 119 1.63 12.88 -14.71
CA GLU A 119 0.20 12.87 -15.05
C GLU A 119 -0.10 11.97 -16.24
N PHE A 120 -1.15 11.15 -16.11
CA PHE A 120 -1.65 10.24 -17.13
C PHE A 120 -3.17 10.36 -17.22
N SER A 121 -3.73 10.30 -18.43
CA SER A 121 -5.19 10.40 -18.56
C SER A 121 -5.75 9.60 -19.71
N VAL A 122 -7.03 9.23 -19.58
CA VAL A 122 -7.82 8.58 -20.63
C VAL A 122 -9.26 9.13 -20.60
N THR A 123 -9.90 9.16 -21.75
CA THR A 123 -11.35 9.36 -21.85
C THR A 123 -11.96 8.09 -22.43
N SER A 124 -12.97 7.53 -21.75
CA SER A 124 -13.70 6.34 -22.18
C SER A 124 -15.18 6.45 -21.82
N PRO A 125 -16.08 6.09 -22.73
CA PRO A 125 -17.52 6.05 -22.40
C PRO A 125 -17.85 5.12 -21.21
N SER A 126 -17.02 4.12 -20.97
CA SER A 126 -17.20 3.17 -19.86
C SER A 126 -16.99 3.80 -18.48
N LEU A 127 -16.35 4.97 -18.39
CA LEU A 127 -16.14 5.75 -17.18
C LEU A 127 -17.33 6.64 -16.84
N GLY A 128 -18.16 6.95 -17.82
CA GLY A 128 -19.32 7.82 -17.63
C GLY A 128 -20.33 7.25 -16.65
N GLY A 129 -20.81 8.12 -15.74
CA GLY A 129 -21.85 7.80 -14.76
C GLY A 129 -21.38 6.89 -13.61
N ARG A 130 -20.09 6.54 -13.51
CA ARG A 130 -19.57 5.76 -12.37
C ARG A 130 -19.38 6.65 -11.15
N SER A 131 -19.77 6.17 -9.97
CA SER A 131 -19.54 6.85 -8.69
C SER A 131 -18.19 6.47 -8.06
N ALA A 132 -17.64 5.33 -8.42
CA ALA A 132 -16.35 4.83 -7.95
C ALA A 132 -15.75 3.84 -8.95
N LEU A 133 -14.45 3.65 -8.85
CA LEU A 133 -13.71 2.62 -9.58
C LEU A 133 -13.23 1.53 -8.62
N LYS A 134 -13.15 0.31 -9.13
CA LYS A 134 -12.47 -0.82 -8.49
C LYS A 134 -11.67 -1.56 -9.54
N GLY A 135 -10.45 -1.92 -9.19
CA GLY A 135 -9.57 -2.57 -10.15
C GLY A 135 -8.17 -2.76 -9.62
N SER A 136 -7.21 -2.75 -10.54
CA SER A 136 -5.80 -2.76 -10.24
C SER A 136 -5.01 -1.95 -11.25
N ILE A 137 -3.89 -1.38 -10.83
CA ILE A 137 -2.83 -0.90 -11.69
C ILE A 137 -2.06 -2.13 -12.15
N ASP A 138 -1.95 -2.37 -13.47
CA ASP A 138 -1.32 -3.58 -14.00
C ASP A 138 0.18 -3.58 -13.72
N ASP A 139 0.87 -2.49 -14.07
CA ASP A 139 2.27 -2.25 -13.72
C ASP A 139 2.59 -0.76 -13.68
N ILE A 140 3.49 -0.40 -12.75
CA ILE A 140 4.04 0.95 -12.65
C ILE A 140 5.46 0.87 -12.07
N THR A 141 6.38 1.67 -12.63
CA THR A 141 7.75 1.80 -12.13
C THR A 141 7.98 3.22 -11.62
N VAL A 142 8.22 3.36 -10.32
CA VAL A 142 8.48 4.64 -9.66
C VAL A 142 9.87 4.61 -9.03
N LYS A 143 10.71 5.60 -9.33
CA LYS A 143 12.08 5.70 -8.79
C LYS A 143 12.92 4.42 -8.97
N GLY A 144 12.62 3.63 -10.02
CA GLY A 144 13.30 2.38 -10.33
C GLY A 144 12.74 1.13 -9.66
N GLU A 145 11.72 1.27 -8.80
CA GLU A 145 11.00 0.16 -8.17
C GLU A 145 9.74 -0.17 -8.98
N GLU A 146 9.50 -1.45 -9.25
CA GLU A 146 8.37 -1.92 -10.03
C GLU A 146 7.28 -2.50 -9.14
N PHE A 147 6.03 -2.05 -9.36
CA PHE A 147 4.83 -2.53 -8.68
C PHE A 147 3.87 -3.12 -9.70
N ARG A 148 3.27 -4.28 -9.39
CA ARG A 148 2.36 -4.99 -10.29
C ARG A 148 1.08 -5.40 -9.60
N GLY A 149 -0.05 -5.28 -10.33
CA GLY A 149 -1.35 -5.73 -9.86
C GLY A 149 -1.80 -5.03 -8.58
N VAL A 150 -1.50 -3.74 -8.42
CA VAL A 150 -1.81 -2.97 -7.21
C VAL A 150 -3.30 -2.67 -7.17
N PRO A 151 -4.06 -3.18 -6.18
CA PRO A 151 -5.52 -3.02 -6.13
C PRO A 151 -5.94 -1.60 -5.70
N PHE A 152 -7.14 -1.18 -6.16
CA PHE A 152 -7.82 0.03 -5.71
C PHE A 152 -9.35 -0.13 -5.67
#